data_8a3877f9f6c77eb4738cb53e58f78d72
#
_entry.id   8a3877f9f6c77eb4738cb53e58f78d72
#
_cell.length_a   1.000
_cell.length_b   1.000
_cell.length_c   1.000
_cell.angle_alpha   90.00
_cell.angle_beta   90.00
_cell.angle_gamma   90.00
#
_symmetry.space_group_name_H-M   'P 1'
#
loop_
_entity.id
_entity.type
_entity.pdbx_description
1 polymer ?
#
loop_
_entity_poly.entity_id
_entity_poly.type
_entity_poly.pdbx_seq_one_letter_code
_entity_poly.pdbx_strand_id
1 'polypeptide(L)'
;MTKHYDYIAIGGGSGGIASINRAASYGKKCAIIEAKHLGGTCVNVGCVPKKVMFYGAQVAEAINSYAPAYGFDVEVKKFDYAKLVESRQAYIGRIHTSYNNVLAKNNVDVFNGFARFKDTKTIEVSYADGSTELVTADHILIATGGRPSIPAVKGAEYGIDSNGVFALNELPKRVAVVGAGYIAVELAGVLNSLGSETHLFVRQHAPLRNQDPLIVETLVEVLAQDGIQLHTKALPEEVVKNADGSLTLKLQDGRETTVDTLIWAIGREPATDVINLEVTGVKTNSRGQIIVDKYQNTNVPGIYAVGDIIEGGIELTPVAVAAGRRLSERLFNNKPNEHLDYNLVPTVVFSHPPIGTVGLTEPQAIEQYGEENVKVYKSSFTAMYTAVTEHRQPCRMKLVCVGKEEKIVGLHGIGFGVDEMIQGFAVAIKMGATKADFDNTVAIHPTGSEEFVTMR
;
A
#
# COMPACT_ATOMS: atom_id res chain seq x y z
N MET A 1 -20.93 24.67 -25.59
CA MET A 1 -19.98 23.93 -26.46
C MET A 1 -19.26 22.91 -25.62
N THR A 2 -19.16 21.67 -26.08
CA THR A 2 -18.41 20.61 -25.38
C THR A 2 -16.93 20.95 -25.40
N LYS A 3 -16.28 20.94 -24.23
CA LYS A 3 -14.84 21.17 -24.12
C LYS A 3 -14.09 19.95 -24.66
N HIS A 4 -13.04 20.18 -25.43
CA HIS A 4 -12.19 19.13 -25.99
C HIS A 4 -10.76 19.25 -25.43
N TYR A 5 -10.13 18.09 -25.15
CA TYR A 5 -8.79 17.95 -24.59
C TYR A 5 -7.93 17.00 -25.41
N ASP A 6 -6.63 17.19 -25.39
CA ASP A 6 -5.69 16.19 -25.91
C ASP A 6 -5.69 14.96 -25.02
N TYR A 7 -5.82 15.15 -23.68
CA TYR A 7 -5.71 14.08 -22.70
C TYR A 7 -6.57 14.33 -21.44
N ILE A 8 -7.37 13.36 -21.07
CA ILE A 8 -8.16 13.38 -19.81
C ILE A 8 -7.78 12.17 -18.95
N ALA A 9 -7.60 12.38 -17.64
CA ALA A 9 -7.56 11.31 -16.67
C ALA A 9 -8.88 11.23 -15.88
N ILE A 10 -9.47 10.05 -15.82
CA ILE A 10 -10.56 9.71 -14.93
C ILE A 10 -9.95 9.16 -13.64
N GLY A 11 -9.96 9.97 -12.59
CA GLY A 11 -9.32 9.74 -11.30
C GLY A 11 -8.10 10.62 -11.07
N GLY A 12 -8.16 11.43 -10.03
CA GLY A 12 -7.10 12.33 -9.56
C GLY A 12 -6.20 11.68 -8.50
N GLY A 13 -6.01 10.37 -8.56
CA GLY A 13 -5.05 9.64 -7.74
C GLY A 13 -3.63 9.72 -8.29
N SER A 14 -2.72 8.93 -7.70
CA SER A 14 -1.28 8.97 -7.98
C SER A 14 -0.95 8.78 -9.46
N GLY A 15 -1.57 7.82 -10.14
CA GLY A 15 -1.35 7.55 -11.56
C GLY A 15 -1.89 8.65 -12.47
N GLY A 16 -3.11 9.12 -12.21
CA GLY A 16 -3.77 10.17 -12.99
C GLY A 16 -3.01 11.50 -12.91
N ILE A 17 -2.74 11.99 -11.70
CA ILE A 17 -1.99 13.25 -11.49
C ILE A 17 -0.61 13.19 -12.14
N ALA A 18 0.13 12.09 -11.94
CA ALA A 18 1.47 11.96 -12.48
C ALA A 18 1.50 11.93 -14.01
N SER A 19 0.54 11.24 -14.63
CA SER A 19 0.42 11.15 -16.08
C SER A 19 0.03 12.51 -16.69
N ILE A 20 -1.02 13.14 -16.15
CA ILE A 20 -1.53 14.42 -16.68
C ILE A 20 -0.49 15.54 -16.55
N ASN A 21 0.16 15.68 -15.39
CA ASN A 21 1.20 16.70 -15.24
C ASN A 21 2.36 16.50 -16.23
N ARG A 22 2.72 15.25 -16.50
CA ARG A 22 3.76 14.93 -17.48
C ARG A 22 3.31 15.33 -18.90
N ALA A 23 2.09 15.02 -19.31
CA ALA A 23 1.54 15.39 -20.62
C ALA A 23 1.41 16.92 -20.77
N ALA A 24 0.91 17.60 -19.73
CA ALA A 24 0.79 19.06 -19.72
C ALA A 24 2.15 19.76 -19.85
N SER A 25 3.23 19.18 -19.28
CA SER A 25 4.60 19.71 -19.45
C SER A 25 5.10 19.66 -20.89
N TYR A 26 4.45 18.90 -21.77
CA TYR A 26 4.69 18.85 -23.22
C TYR A 26 3.71 19.74 -24.00
N GLY A 27 3.04 20.69 -23.34
CA GLY A 27 2.13 21.63 -23.96
C GLY A 27 0.77 21.04 -24.35
N LYS A 28 0.39 19.87 -23.82
CA LYS A 28 -0.90 19.27 -24.11
C LYS A 28 -2.00 19.90 -23.28
N LYS A 29 -3.18 20.07 -23.88
CA LYS A 29 -4.38 20.52 -23.18
C LYS A 29 -4.97 19.35 -22.40
N CYS A 30 -4.83 19.39 -21.08
CA CYS A 30 -5.15 18.27 -20.20
C CYS A 30 -6.23 18.59 -19.19
N ALA A 31 -6.95 17.54 -18.74
CA ALA A 31 -7.88 17.64 -17.64
C ALA A 31 -7.83 16.41 -16.72
N ILE A 32 -8.24 16.61 -15.47
CA ILE A 32 -8.48 15.55 -14.48
C ILE A 32 -9.94 15.63 -14.03
N ILE A 33 -10.61 14.49 -13.96
CA ILE A 33 -11.94 14.38 -13.35
C ILE A 33 -11.78 13.57 -12.06
N GLU A 34 -12.07 14.19 -10.91
CA GLU A 34 -11.93 13.56 -9.58
C GLU A 34 -13.26 13.68 -8.81
N ALA A 35 -13.76 12.54 -8.36
CA ALA A 35 -15.06 12.48 -7.69
C ALA A 35 -15.00 12.86 -6.19
N LYS A 36 -13.81 12.81 -5.57
CA LYS A 36 -13.63 13.04 -4.12
C LYS A 36 -12.53 14.09 -3.88
N HIS A 37 -11.30 13.63 -3.67
CA HIS A 37 -10.17 14.49 -3.34
C HIS A 37 -8.94 14.12 -4.18
N LEU A 38 -8.24 15.12 -4.69
CA LEU A 38 -6.95 14.95 -5.35
C LEU A 38 -5.98 14.19 -4.46
N GLY A 39 -5.12 13.38 -5.07
CA GLY A 39 -4.18 12.49 -4.38
C GLY A 39 -4.73 11.07 -4.15
N GLY A 40 -6.05 10.87 -4.33
CA GLY A 40 -6.69 9.54 -4.25
C GLY A 40 -6.50 8.85 -2.91
N THR A 41 -6.53 7.53 -2.91
CA THR A 41 -6.37 6.70 -1.69
C THR A 41 -5.07 7.01 -0.95
N CYS A 42 -3.95 7.10 -1.65
CA CYS A 42 -2.63 7.29 -1.03
C CYS A 42 -2.57 8.50 -0.10
N VAL A 43 -3.03 9.65 -0.56
CA VAL A 43 -2.93 10.91 0.19
C VAL A 43 -4.02 11.01 1.26
N ASN A 44 -5.24 10.55 0.97
CA ASN A 44 -6.39 10.86 1.80
C ASN A 44 -6.69 9.77 2.84
N VAL A 45 -6.60 8.50 2.46
CA VAL A 45 -7.03 7.34 3.28
C VAL A 45 -6.11 6.12 3.09
N GLY A 46 -4.82 6.35 2.91
CA GLY A 46 -3.83 5.30 2.62
C GLY A 46 -2.45 5.61 3.15
N CYS A 47 -1.47 5.68 2.24
CA CYS A 47 -0.04 5.76 2.56
C CYS A 47 0.30 6.94 3.49
N VAL A 48 -0.19 8.14 3.18
CA VAL A 48 0.14 9.36 3.94
C VAL A 48 -0.41 9.32 5.36
N PRO A 49 -1.73 9.20 5.57
CA PRO A 49 -2.27 9.15 6.92
C PRO A 49 -1.74 7.96 7.72
N LYS A 50 -1.55 6.80 7.08
CA LYS A 50 -1.02 5.61 7.73
C LYS A 50 0.43 5.83 8.20
N LYS A 51 1.30 6.43 7.36
CA LYS A 51 2.70 6.65 7.74
C LYS A 51 2.84 7.69 8.86
N VAL A 52 1.97 8.71 8.91
CA VAL A 52 1.91 9.64 10.06
C VAL A 52 1.54 8.88 11.34
N MET A 53 0.54 7.99 11.28
CA MET A 53 0.14 7.17 12.43
C MET A 53 1.22 6.17 12.83
N PHE A 54 1.92 5.57 11.88
CA PHE A 54 3.07 4.69 12.11
C PHE A 54 4.18 5.40 12.91
N TYR A 55 4.52 6.64 12.54
CA TYR A 55 5.49 7.42 13.34
C TYR A 55 4.96 7.78 14.71
N GLY A 56 3.65 8.05 14.85
CA GLY A 56 3.01 8.22 16.16
C GLY A 56 3.15 6.98 17.04
N ALA A 57 2.96 5.80 16.46
CA ALA A 57 3.16 4.51 17.11
C ALA A 57 4.63 4.29 17.54
N GLN A 58 5.60 4.61 16.66
CA GLN A 58 7.02 4.54 17.00
C GLN A 58 7.40 5.47 18.16
N VAL A 59 6.81 6.67 18.24
CA VAL A 59 6.99 7.57 19.38
C VAL A 59 6.44 6.94 20.66
N ALA A 60 5.26 6.33 20.60
CA ALA A 60 4.67 5.63 21.75
C ALA A 60 5.56 4.46 22.22
N GLU A 61 6.07 3.65 21.31
CA GLU A 61 7.00 2.55 21.60
C GLU A 61 8.31 3.07 22.23
N ALA A 62 8.88 4.12 21.64
CA ALA A 62 10.11 4.72 22.17
C ALA A 62 9.94 5.20 23.61
N ILE A 63 8.81 5.81 23.94
CA ILE A 63 8.51 6.31 25.29
C ILE A 63 8.23 5.15 26.26
N ASN A 64 7.35 4.22 25.87
CA ASN A 64 6.81 3.22 26.77
C ASN A 64 7.73 1.99 26.93
N SER A 65 8.45 1.61 25.87
CA SER A 65 9.21 0.35 25.83
C SER A 65 10.73 0.56 25.85
N TYR A 66 11.25 1.66 25.30
CA TYR A 66 12.70 1.81 25.11
C TYR A 66 13.33 2.85 26.04
N ALA A 67 12.67 3.98 26.30
CA ALA A 67 13.22 5.10 27.08
C ALA A 67 13.78 4.70 28.45
N PRO A 68 13.14 3.82 29.26
CA PRO A 68 13.66 3.44 30.57
C PRO A 68 15.05 2.80 30.51
N ALA A 69 15.34 1.95 29.54
CA ALA A 69 16.64 1.30 29.38
C ALA A 69 17.76 2.29 28.98
N TYR A 70 17.39 3.43 28.39
CA TYR A 70 18.30 4.53 28.07
C TYR A 70 18.45 5.56 29.20
N GLY A 71 17.87 5.30 30.36
CA GLY A 71 17.98 6.15 31.55
C GLY A 71 16.97 7.29 31.61
N PHE A 72 15.94 7.29 30.76
CA PHE A 72 14.86 8.27 30.79
C PHE A 72 13.75 7.80 31.73
N ASP A 73 13.44 8.58 32.76
CA ASP A 73 12.25 8.45 33.60
C ASP A 73 11.16 9.33 32.99
N VAL A 74 10.22 8.67 32.30
CA VAL A 74 9.20 9.36 31.51
C VAL A 74 7.81 9.04 32.03
N GLU A 75 7.03 10.06 32.34
CA GLU A 75 5.61 9.97 32.65
C GLU A 75 4.77 10.51 31.48
N VAL A 76 3.99 9.67 30.84
CA VAL A 76 3.01 10.08 29.83
C VAL A 76 1.70 10.46 30.54
N LYS A 77 1.48 11.75 30.77
CA LYS A 77 0.25 12.25 31.42
C LYS A 77 -1.00 12.00 30.58
N LYS A 78 -0.90 12.08 29.25
CA LYS A 78 -2.03 11.88 28.33
C LYS A 78 -1.49 11.64 26.93
N PHE A 79 -2.08 10.66 26.23
CA PHE A 79 -2.04 10.59 24.78
C PHE A 79 -3.34 11.19 24.21
N ASP A 80 -3.21 12.14 23.32
CA ASP A 80 -4.35 12.84 22.68
C ASP A 80 -4.45 12.39 21.21
N TYR A 81 -5.26 11.39 20.95
CA TYR A 81 -5.48 10.86 19.60
C TYR A 81 -6.06 11.93 18.65
N ALA A 82 -6.96 12.78 19.14
CA ALA A 82 -7.53 13.86 18.33
C ALA A 82 -6.45 14.85 17.86
N LYS A 83 -5.42 15.10 18.68
CA LYS A 83 -4.27 15.93 18.28
C LYS A 83 -3.43 15.29 17.17
N LEU A 84 -3.24 13.96 17.23
CA LEU A 84 -2.58 13.22 16.15
C LEU A 84 -3.39 13.33 14.85
N VAL A 85 -4.72 13.17 14.94
CA VAL A 85 -5.64 13.33 13.80
C VAL A 85 -5.56 14.74 13.21
N GLU A 86 -5.62 15.78 14.04
CA GLU A 86 -5.48 17.19 13.61
C GLU A 86 -4.17 17.42 12.84
N SER A 87 -3.05 16.96 13.39
CA SER A 87 -1.73 17.12 12.79
C SER A 87 -1.61 16.39 11.44
N ARG A 88 -2.18 15.18 11.37
CA ARG A 88 -2.28 14.38 10.15
C ARG A 88 -3.11 15.09 9.08
N GLN A 89 -4.28 15.61 9.43
CA GLN A 89 -5.16 16.32 8.50
C GLN A 89 -4.53 17.63 8.01
N ALA A 90 -3.86 18.37 8.89
CA ALA A 90 -3.11 19.56 8.48
C ALA A 90 -2.00 19.24 7.47
N TYR A 91 -1.32 18.10 7.62
CA TYR A 91 -0.33 17.63 6.63
C TYR A 91 -0.96 17.28 5.29
N ILE A 92 -2.07 16.54 5.29
CA ILE A 92 -2.84 16.21 4.06
C ILE A 92 -3.29 17.49 3.35
N GLY A 93 -3.78 18.49 4.10
CA GLY A 93 -4.18 19.80 3.55
C GLY A 93 -3.03 20.51 2.82
N ARG A 94 -1.79 20.44 3.33
CA ARG A 94 -0.62 20.99 2.64
C ARG A 94 -0.34 20.25 1.32
N ILE A 95 -0.53 18.93 1.27
CA ILE A 95 -0.37 18.16 0.04
C ILE A 95 -1.43 18.53 -0.99
N HIS A 96 -2.69 18.71 -0.59
CA HIS A 96 -3.75 19.19 -1.49
C HIS A 96 -3.42 20.55 -2.08
N THR A 97 -2.94 21.50 -1.26
CA THR A 97 -2.50 22.81 -1.73
C THR A 97 -1.38 22.68 -2.77
N SER A 98 -0.40 21.81 -2.52
CA SER A 98 0.69 21.54 -3.46
C SER A 98 0.18 20.98 -4.80
N TYR A 99 -0.74 20.00 -4.78
CA TYR A 99 -1.31 19.44 -6.00
C TYR A 99 -2.09 20.50 -6.80
N ASN A 100 -2.95 21.28 -6.14
CA ASN A 100 -3.69 22.35 -6.81
C ASN A 100 -2.75 23.37 -7.47
N ASN A 101 -1.68 23.78 -6.77
CA ASN A 101 -0.71 24.71 -7.31
C ASN A 101 0.04 24.14 -8.54
N VAL A 102 0.43 22.88 -8.52
CA VAL A 102 1.12 22.22 -9.63
C VAL A 102 0.19 22.07 -10.84
N LEU A 103 -1.05 21.64 -10.63
CA LEU A 103 -2.03 21.50 -11.71
C LEU A 103 -2.36 22.85 -12.34
N ALA A 104 -2.57 23.89 -11.52
CA ALA A 104 -2.82 25.26 -12.00
C ALA A 104 -1.61 25.82 -12.79
N LYS A 105 -0.38 25.63 -12.30
CA LYS A 105 0.85 26.01 -12.99
C LYS A 105 0.97 25.36 -14.37
N ASN A 106 0.52 24.13 -14.50
CA ASN A 106 0.55 23.36 -15.74
C ASN A 106 -0.70 23.59 -16.63
N ASN A 107 -1.60 24.51 -16.25
CA ASN A 107 -2.86 24.80 -16.94
C ASN A 107 -3.73 23.54 -17.15
N VAL A 108 -3.79 22.67 -16.14
CA VAL A 108 -4.65 21.49 -16.14
C VAL A 108 -6.02 21.84 -15.57
N ASP A 109 -7.08 21.59 -16.34
CA ASP A 109 -8.44 21.75 -15.84
C ASP A 109 -8.79 20.63 -14.85
N VAL A 110 -9.38 20.99 -13.71
CA VAL A 110 -9.82 20.02 -12.70
C VAL A 110 -11.35 20.07 -12.59
N PHE A 111 -11.97 18.93 -12.88
CA PHE A 111 -13.41 18.72 -12.72
C PHE A 111 -13.66 17.98 -11.41
N ASN A 112 -14.27 18.64 -10.42
CA ASN A 112 -14.64 18.03 -9.14
C ASN A 112 -16.01 17.36 -9.29
N GLY A 113 -16.05 16.21 -9.94
CA GLY A 113 -17.29 15.50 -10.28
C GLY A 113 -17.03 14.04 -10.61
N PHE A 114 -18.12 13.32 -10.80
CA PHE A 114 -18.12 11.90 -11.11
C PHE A 114 -18.15 11.66 -12.61
N ALA A 115 -17.15 10.94 -13.14
CA ALA A 115 -17.01 10.66 -14.57
C ALA A 115 -17.76 9.38 -14.97
N ARG A 116 -18.47 9.42 -16.11
CA ARG A 116 -19.03 8.24 -16.79
C ARG A 116 -18.81 8.31 -18.28
N PHE A 117 -18.42 7.23 -18.90
CA PHE A 117 -18.35 7.14 -20.35
C PHE A 117 -19.74 7.22 -20.98
N LYS A 118 -19.86 7.99 -22.04
CA LYS A 118 -21.01 8.01 -22.97
C LYS A 118 -20.68 7.22 -24.25
N ASP A 119 -19.42 7.26 -24.65
CA ASP A 119 -18.82 6.50 -25.75
C ASP A 119 -17.29 6.46 -25.54
N THR A 120 -16.52 6.03 -26.55
CA THR A 120 -15.06 5.87 -26.47
C THR A 120 -14.26 7.17 -26.37
N LYS A 121 -14.90 8.33 -26.56
CA LYS A 121 -14.25 9.66 -26.56
C LYS A 121 -14.97 10.70 -25.72
N THR A 122 -16.21 10.42 -25.30
CA THR A 122 -17.08 11.35 -24.59
C THR A 122 -17.29 10.89 -23.16
N ILE A 123 -17.04 11.79 -22.21
CA ILE A 123 -17.24 11.57 -20.78
C ILE A 123 -18.30 12.58 -20.28
N GLU A 124 -19.26 12.10 -19.54
CA GLU A 124 -20.18 12.89 -18.75
C GLU A 124 -19.62 13.08 -17.34
N VAL A 125 -19.50 14.32 -16.94
CA VAL A 125 -19.11 14.70 -15.56
C VAL A 125 -20.38 15.10 -14.82
N SER A 126 -20.70 14.41 -13.73
CA SER A 126 -21.84 14.73 -12.85
C SER A 126 -21.35 15.42 -11.57
N TYR A 127 -21.95 16.54 -11.23
CA TYR A 127 -21.59 17.32 -10.04
C TYR A 127 -22.54 17.09 -8.87
N ALA A 128 -22.11 17.50 -7.68
CA ALA A 128 -22.87 17.31 -6.45
C ALA A 128 -24.20 18.07 -6.42
N ASP A 129 -24.34 19.15 -7.19
CA ASP A 129 -25.58 19.93 -7.35
C ASP A 129 -26.56 19.29 -8.35
N GLY A 130 -26.24 18.14 -8.92
CA GLY A 130 -27.02 17.42 -9.91
C GLY A 130 -26.83 17.89 -11.33
N SER A 131 -26.02 18.93 -11.58
CA SER A 131 -25.69 19.35 -12.95
C SER A 131 -24.72 18.38 -13.61
N THR A 132 -24.73 18.38 -14.95
CA THR A 132 -23.81 17.56 -15.75
C THR A 132 -23.20 18.39 -16.87
N GLU A 133 -21.98 18.05 -17.28
CA GLU A 133 -21.39 18.53 -18.52
C GLU A 133 -20.71 17.40 -19.30
N LEU A 134 -20.62 17.57 -20.62
CA LEU A 134 -19.91 16.65 -21.50
C LEU A 134 -18.54 17.22 -21.85
N VAL A 135 -17.52 16.35 -21.76
CA VAL A 135 -16.15 16.63 -22.20
C VAL A 135 -15.69 15.54 -23.14
N THR A 136 -14.81 15.87 -24.07
CA THR A 136 -14.24 14.93 -25.03
C THR A 136 -12.72 14.96 -25.01
N ALA A 137 -12.07 13.85 -25.38
CA ALA A 137 -10.62 13.78 -25.50
C ALA A 137 -10.17 12.86 -26.63
N ASP A 138 -8.96 13.13 -27.16
CA ASP A 138 -8.27 12.22 -28.06
C ASP A 138 -7.75 11.00 -27.33
N HIS A 139 -7.24 11.20 -26.12
CA HIS A 139 -6.72 10.17 -25.23
C HIS A 139 -7.39 10.22 -23.85
N ILE A 140 -7.78 9.07 -23.32
CA ILE A 140 -8.43 8.94 -22.00
C ILE A 140 -7.67 7.92 -21.16
N LEU A 141 -7.24 8.33 -19.96
CA LEU A 141 -6.62 7.47 -18.97
C LEU A 141 -7.65 7.12 -17.89
N ILE A 142 -7.86 5.84 -17.66
CA ILE A 142 -8.63 5.33 -16.53
C ILE A 142 -7.65 5.10 -15.37
N ALA A 143 -7.85 5.81 -14.24
CA ALA A 143 -7.01 5.76 -13.05
C ALA A 143 -7.86 5.84 -11.76
N THR A 144 -9.01 5.16 -11.78
CA THR A 144 -10.04 5.21 -10.73
C THR A 144 -9.67 4.50 -9.43
N GLY A 145 -8.58 3.73 -9.44
CA GLY A 145 -8.08 3.01 -8.26
C GLY A 145 -9.03 1.93 -7.74
N GLY A 146 -8.81 1.55 -6.50
CA GLY A 146 -9.61 0.52 -5.83
C GLY A 146 -10.36 1.06 -4.61
N ARG A 147 -11.33 0.27 -4.15
CA ARG A 147 -12.07 0.49 -2.90
C ARG A 147 -11.93 -0.72 -1.98
N PRO A 148 -12.03 -0.54 -0.63
CA PRO A 148 -12.02 -1.68 0.29
C PRO A 148 -13.17 -2.65 0.03
N SER A 149 -12.91 -3.95 0.21
CA SER A 149 -13.93 -5.00 0.15
C SER A 149 -14.55 -5.22 1.52
N ILE A 150 -15.87 -5.40 1.56
CA ILE A 150 -16.63 -5.76 2.77
C ILE A 150 -17.17 -7.17 2.59
N PRO A 151 -17.11 -8.06 3.60
CA PRO A 151 -17.61 -9.42 3.46
C PRO A 151 -19.12 -9.46 3.45
N ALA A 152 -19.69 -10.44 2.74
CA ALA A 152 -21.13 -10.70 2.73
C ALA A 152 -21.53 -11.57 3.95
N VAL A 153 -21.29 -11.06 5.17
CA VAL A 153 -21.71 -11.71 6.42
C VAL A 153 -22.74 -10.84 7.13
N LYS A 154 -23.62 -11.44 7.89
CA LYS A 154 -24.67 -10.74 8.64
C LYS A 154 -24.05 -9.76 9.63
N GLY A 155 -24.49 -8.50 9.61
CA GLY A 155 -23.98 -7.45 10.49
C GLY A 155 -22.64 -6.85 10.07
N ALA A 156 -22.13 -7.17 8.86
CA ALA A 156 -20.86 -6.61 8.34
C ALA A 156 -20.85 -5.07 8.34
N GLU A 157 -22.01 -4.45 8.16
CA GLU A 157 -22.23 -3.00 8.15
C GLU A 157 -21.93 -2.31 9.49
N TYR A 158 -21.83 -3.05 10.59
CA TYR A 158 -21.44 -2.51 11.89
C TYR A 158 -19.93 -2.30 12.01
N GLY A 159 -19.14 -3.00 11.21
CA GLY A 159 -17.70 -2.78 11.07
C GLY A 159 -17.38 -1.61 10.15
N ILE A 160 -16.18 -1.10 10.24
CA ILE A 160 -15.61 -0.10 9.34
C ILE A 160 -14.59 -0.73 8.39
N ASP A 161 -14.33 -0.08 7.27
CA ASP A 161 -13.23 -0.43 6.38
C ASP A 161 -11.94 0.35 6.73
N SER A 162 -10.87 0.16 5.95
CA SER A 162 -9.61 0.88 6.14
C SER A 162 -9.75 2.41 6.01
N ASN A 163 -10.71 2.91 5.21
CA ASN A 163 -10.98 4.34 5.11
C ASN A 163 -11.62 4.87 6.40
N GLY A 164 -12.53 4.07 7.00
CA GLY A 164 -13.19 4.38 8.27
C GLY A 164 -12.22 4.56 9.43
N VAL A 165 -11.08 3.83 9.43
CA VAL A 165 -10.03 4.00 10.44
C VAL A 165 -9.48 5.43 10.46
N PHE A 166 -9.30 6.03 9.28
CA PHE A 166 -8.80 7.40 9.18
C PHE A 166 -9.86 8.47 9.50
N ALA A 167 -11.13 8.07 9.63
CA ALA A 167 -12.20 8.92 10.09
C ALA A 167 -12.42 8.87 11.62
N LEU A 168 -11.77 7.95 12.33
CA LEU A 168 -11.85 7.89 13.80
C LEU A 168 -11.23 9.13 14.42
N ASN A 169 -11.93 9.71 15.40
CA ASN A 169 -11.46 10.85 16.21
C ASN A 169 -11.01 10.44 17.61
N GLU A 170 -11.28 9.19 18.00
CA GLU A 170 -10.89 8.61 19.27
C GLU A 170 -10.23 7.25 19.01
N LEU A 171 -9.22 6.93 19.82
CA LEU A 171 -8.58 5.63 19.78
C LEU A 171 -9.53 4.58 20.37
N PRO A 172 -9.95 3.53 19.63
CA PRO A 172 -10.76 2.47 20.20
C PRO A 172 -9.97 1.72 21.28
N LYS A 173 -10.62 1.38 22.40
CA LYS A 173 -9.94 0.62 23.47
C LYS A 173 -9.68 -0.83 23.06
N ARG A 174 -10.65 -1.48 22.43
CA ARG A 174 -10.55 -2.86 21.92
C ARG A 174 -10.88 -2.86 20.43
N VAL A 175 -10.02 -3.47 19.64
CA VAL A 175 -10.18 -3.49 18.18
C VAL A 175 -10.00 -4.89 17.61
N ALA A 176 -10.90 -5.30 16.72
CA ALA A 176 -10.74 -6.47 15.87
C ALA A 176 -10.39 -6.02 14.46
N VAL A 177 -9.25 -6.47 13.95
CA VAL A 177 -8.85 -6.28 12.55
C VAL A 177 -9.00 -7.62 11.83
N VAL A 178 -9.87 -7.67 10.83
CA VAL A 178 -10.13 -8.89 10.04
C VAL A 178 -9.47 -8.76 8.69
N GLY A 179 -8.45 -9.57 8.45
CA GLY A 179 -7.66 -9.60 7.22
C GLY A 179 -6.26 -10.13 7.44
N ALA A 180 -5.60 -10.57 6.38
CA ALA A 180 -4.27 -11.16 6.42
C ALA A 180 -3.25 -10.42 5.52
N GLY A 181 -3.65 -9.32 4.89
CA GLY A 181 -2.82 -8.50 4.03
C GLY A 181 -2.06 -7.42 4.79
N TYR A 182 -1.25 -6.65 4.04
CA TYR A 182 -0.44 -5.57 4.60
C TYR A 182 -1.27 -4.50 5.34
N ILE A 183 -2.47 -4.16 4.84
CA ILE A 183 -3.36 -3.18 5.50
C ILE A 183 -3.75 -3.67 6.91
N ALA A 184 -4.11 -4.96 7.04
CA ALA A 184 -4.48 -5.54 8.32
C ALA A 184 -3.32 -5.51 9.33
N VAL A 185 -2.13 -5.93 8.89
CA VAL A 185 -0.93 -5.97 9.73
C VAL A 185 -0.50 -4.57 10.17
N GLU A 186 -0.48 -3.61 9.24
CA GLU A 186 -0.10 -2.22 9.52
C GLU A 186 -1.07 -1.54 10.49
N LEU A 187 -2.38 -1.68 10.27
CA LEU A 187 -3.39 -1.06 11.14
C LEU A 187 -3.41 -1.71 12.53
N ALA A 188 -3.29 -3.05 12.60
CA ALA A 188 -3.20 -3.76 13.88
C ALA A 188 -1.98 -3.30 14.69
N GLY A 189 -0.80 -3.22 14.07
CA GLY A 189 0.42 -2.74 14.71
C GLY A 189 0.29 -1.31 15.24
N VAL A 190 -0.17 -0.38 14.39
CA VAL A 190 -0.34 1.01 14.78
C VAL A 190 -1.31 1.18 15.95
N LEU A 191 -2.49 0.56 15.89
CA LEU A 191 -3.50 0.69 16.94
C LEU A 191 -3.02 0.07 18.26
N ASN A 192 -2.35 -1.09 18.18
CA ASN A 192 -1.73 -1.74 19.34
C ASN A 192 -0.68 -0.86 20.01
N SER A 193 0.28 -0.34 19.26
CA SER A 193 1.35 0.51 19.79
C SER A 193 0.82 1.83 20.37
N LEU A 194 -0.32 2.34 19.88
CA LEU A 194 -0.99 3.50 20.43
C LEU A 194 -1.83 3.20 21.69
N GLY A 195 -2.03 1.93 22.06
CA GLY A 195 -2.65 1.51 23.30
C GLY A 195 -4.00 0.80 23.18
N SER A 196 -4.42 0.38 21.99
CA SER A 196 -5.61 -0.47 21.82
C SER A 196 -5.31 -1.92 22.16
N GLU A 197 -6.20 -2.61 22.86
CA GLU A 197 -6.22 -4.07 22.89
C GLU A 197 -6.59 -4.57 21.49
N THR A 198 -5.65 -5.28 20.82
CA THR A 198 -5.75 -5.56 19.41
C THR A 198 -5.85 -7.05 19.12
N HIS A 199 -6.89 -7.45 18.39
CA HIS A 199 -7.12 -8.78 17.86
C HIS A 199 -6.99 -8.78 16.34
N LEU A 200 -6.11 -9.64 15.79
CA LEU A 200 -5.92 -9.82 14.35
C LEU A 200 -6.49 -11.18 13.91
N PHE A 201 -7.53 -11.15 13.07
CA PHE A 201 -8.21 -12.35 12.57
C PHE A 201 -7.76 -12.66 11.15
N VAL A 202 -7.15 -13.83 10.96
CA VAL A 202 -6.67 -14.27 9.64
C VAL A 202 -7.34 -15.59 9.25
N ARG A 203 -7.79 -15.67 8.00
CA ARG A 203 -8.48 -16.85 7.46
C ARG A 203 -7.61 -18.10 7.41
N GLN A 204 -6.31 -17.95 7.22
CA GLN A 204 -5.37 -19.05 7.11
C GLN A 204 -4.49 -19.17 8.38
N HIS A 205 -3.34 -19.81 8.26
CA HIS A 205 -2.43 -20.08 9.37
C HIS A 205 -1.60 -18.87 9.81
N ALA A 206 -1.42 -17.87 8.94
CA ALA A 206 -0.62 -16.68 9.23
C ALA A 206 -1.04 -15.47 8.38
N PRO A 207 -0.74 -14.23 8.82
CA PRO A 207 -0.77 -13.06 7.96
C PRO A 207 0.38 -13.07 6.96
N LEU A 208 0.27 -12.28 5.87
CA LEU A 208 1.30 -12.11 4.85
C LEU A 208 1.90 -13.41 4.28
N ARG A 209 1.12 -14.48 4.23
CA ARG A 209 1.59 -15.85 3.87
C ARG A 209 2.28 -15.97 2.50
N ASN A 210 2.15 -14.95 1.64
CA ASN A 210 2.79 -14.88 0.32
C ASN A 210 4.19 -14.26 0.38
N GLN A 211 4.61 -13.77 1.55
CA GLN A 211 5.98 -13.32 1.79
C GLN A 211 6.91 -14.52 2.01
N ASP A 212 8.22 -14.26 2.04
CA ASP A 212 9.19 -15.31 2.35
C ASP A 212 8.89 -15.94 3.72
N PRO A 213 9.03 -17.28 3.88
CA PRO A 213 8.73 -17.98 5.14
C PRO A 213 9.44 -17.37 6.35
N LEU A 214 10.71 -16.95 6.22
CA LEU A 214 11.45 -16.29 7.29
C LEU A 214 10.73 -15.03 7.80
N ILE A 215 10.17 -14.25 6.88
CA ILE A 215 9.42 -13.03 7.21
C ILE A 215 8.12 -13.37 7.92
N VAL A 216 7.38 -14.36 7.41
CA VAL A 216 6.09 -14.76 7.98
C VAL A 216 6.25 -15.30 9.41
N GLU A 217 7.21 -16.18 9.62
CA GLU A 217 7.51 -16.77 10.92
C GLU A 217 7.93 -15.70 11.95
N THR A 218 8.84 -14.81 11.55
CA THR A 218 9.30 -13.72 12.43
C THR A 218 8.16 -12.73 12.73
N LEU A 219 7.30 -12.41 11.75
CA LEU A 219 6.15 -11.56 12.00
C LEU A 219 5.20 -12.15 13.04
N VAL A 220 4.91 -13.45 12.98
CA VAL A 220 4.06 -14.14 13.96
C VAL A 220 4.69 -14.10 15.37
N GLU A 221 6.01 -14.30 15.47
CA GLU A 221 6.77 -14.16 16.71
C GLU A 221 6.61 -12.75 17.31
N VAL A 222 6.79 -11.73 16.49
CA VAL A 222 6.71 -10.32 16.91
C VAL A 222 5.29 -9.92 17.30
N LEU A 223 4.27 -10.31 16.54
CA LEU A 223 2.88 -10.03 16.90
C LEU A 223 2.53 -10.56 18.29
N ALA A 224 3.02 -11.76 18.64
CA ALA A 224 2.83 -12.33 19.97
C ALA A 224 3.63 -11.58 21.06
N GLN A 225 4.87 -11.16 20.75
CA GLN A 225 5.71 -10.37 21.65
C GLN A 225 5.09 -9.01 21.96
N ASP A 226 4.46 -8.37 20.97
CA ASP A 226 3.82 -7.07 21.11
C ASP A 226 2.41 -7.17 21.74
N GLY A 227 1.94 -8.38 22.05
CA GLY A 227 0.65 -8.62 22.70
C GLY A 227 -0.56 -8.56 21.75
N ILE A 228 -0.36 -8.54 20.44
CA ILE A 228 -1.43 -8.64 19.46
C ILE A 228 -1.97 -10.08 19.49
N GLN A 229 -3.27 -10.22 19.73
CA GLN A 229 -3.93 -11.51 19.77
C GLN A 229 -4.22 -12.00 18.35
N LEU A 230 -3.38 -12.91 17.84
CA LEU A 230 -3.54 -13.49 16.52
C LEU A 230 -4.51 -14.68 16.53
N HIS A 231 -5.63 -14.54 15.81
CA HIS A 231 -6.64 -15.58 15.61
C HIS A 231 -6.50 -16.18 14.22
N THR A 232 -5.92 -17.37 14.13
CA THR A 232 -5.76 -18.09 12.84
C THR A 232 -6.99 -18.94 12.54
N LYS A 233 -7.15 -19.33 11.25
CA LYS A 233 -8.29 -20.10 10.73
C LYS A 233 -9.63 -19.46 11.12
N ALA A 234 -9.64 -18.13 11.19
CA ALA A 234 -10.77 -17.34 11.63
C ALA A 234 -11.65 -16.94 10.43
N LEU A 235 -12.81 -17.56 10.31
CA LEU A 235 -13.81 -17.28 9.28
C LEU A 235 -14.99 -16.55 9.94
N PRO A 236 -15.21 -15.26 9.66
CA PRO A 236 -16.37 -14.52 10.16
C PRO A 236 -17.69 -15.15 9.71
N GLU A 237 -18.66 -15.23 10.62
CA GLU A 237 -20.01 -15.70 10.35
C GLU A 237 -21.04 -14.59 10.55
N GLU A 238 -20.94 -13.86 11.66
CA GLU A 238 -21.88 -12.80 12.04
C GLU A 238 -21.18 -11.73 12.88
N VAL A 239 -21.63 -10.49 12.75
CA VAL A 239 -21.30 -9.40 13.69
C VAL A 239 -22.59 -8.97 14.39
N VAL A 240 -22.59 -8.98 15.70
CA VAL A 240 -23.72 -8.55 16.53
C VAL A 240 -23.38 -7.24 17.20
N LYS A 241 -24.25 -6.23 17.05
CA LYS A 241 -24.13 -4.98 17.79
C LYS A 241 -24.86 -5.13 19.13
N ASN A 242 -24.14 -4.98 20.22
CA ASN A 242 -24.65 -5.12 21.58
C ASN A 242 -25.36 -3.85 22.07
N ALA A 243 -26.13 -3.95 23.15
CA ALA A 243 -26.88 -2.83 23.71
C ALA A 243 -25.99 -1.68 24.23
N ASP A 244 -24.74 -1.98 24.63
CA ASP A 244 -23.73 -1.00 25.06
C ASP A 244 -22.96 -0.36 23.90
N GLY A 245 -23.29 -0.75 22.65
CA GLY A 245 -22.64 -0.27 21.45
C GLY A 245 -21.41 -1.07 21.02
N SER A 246 -20.93 -2.01 21.83
CA SER A 246 -19.83 -2.93 21.45
C SER A 246 -20.27 -3.89 20.35
N LEU A 247 -19.31 -4.51 19.68
CA LEU A 247 -19.51 -5.45 18.57
C LEU A 247 -18.99 -6.82 18.96
N THR A 248 -19.79 -7.86 18.80
CA THR A 248 -19.36 -9.25 18.95
C THR A 248 -19.18 -9.87 17.58
N LEU A 249 -17.93 -10.19 17.23
CA LEU A 249 -17.58 -10.98 16.07
C LEU A 249 -17.71 -12.45 16.40
N LYS A 250 -18.58 -13.16 15.66
CA LYS A 250 -18.73 -14.61 15.74
C LYS A 250 -18.05 -15.28 14.57
N LEU A 251 -17.34 -16.36 14.83
CA LEU A 251 -16.65 -17.17 13.84
C LEU A 251 -17.41 -18.47 13.59
N GLN A 252 -17.24 -19.04 12.39
CA GLN A 252 -17.88 -20.31 11.99
C GLN A 252 -17.54 -21.50 12.88
N ASP A 253 -16.44 -21.46 13.63
CA ASP A 253 -16.02 -22.50 14.56
C ASP A 253 -16.54 -22.30 15.99
N GLY A 254 -17.42 -21.32 16.20
CA GLY A 254 -18.05 -21.03 17.48
C GLY A 254 -17.26 -20.09 18.40
N ARG A 255 -16.03 -19.67 18.02
CA ARG A 255 -15.31 -18.63 18.78
C ARG A 255 -16.02 -17.28 18.62
N GLU A 256 -16.02 -16.50 19.70
CA GLU A 256 -16.58 -15.15 19.72
C GLU A 256 -15.60 -14.18 20.36
N THR A 257 -15.58 -12.93 19.89
CA THR A 257 -14.76 -11.86 20.46
C THR A 257 -15.56 -10.55 20.46
N THR A 258 -15.60 -9.86 21.60
CA THR A 258 -16.31 -8.57 21.73
C THR A 258 -15.32 -7.42 21.81
N VAL A 259 -15.51 -6.44 20.94
CA VAL A 259 -14.62 -5.28 20.74
C VAL A 259 -15.43 -4.00 20.62
N ASP A 260 -14.77 -2.84 20.67
CA ASP A 260 -15.42 -1.54 20.50
C ASP A 260 -15.47 -1.13 19.03
N THR A 261 -14.52 -1.61 18.23
CA THR A 261 -14.44 -1.33 16.79
C THR A 261 -13.99 -2.58 16.04
N LEU A 262 -14.65 -2.86 14.92
CA LEU A 262 -14.27 -3.94 14.00
C LEU A 262 -13.88 -3.34 12.66
N ILE A 263 -12.72 -3.75 12.12
CA ILE A 263 -12.13 -3.23 10.90
C ILE A 263 -12.02 -4.34 9.86
N TRP A 264 -12.68 -4.15 8.72
CA TRP A 264 -12.55 -5.02 7.56
C TRP A 264 -11.33 -4.62 6.72
N ALA A 265 -10.32 -5.46 6.68
CA ALA A 265 -9.11 -5.32 5.87
C ALA A 265 -8.88 -6.57 5.01
N ILE A 266 -9.95 -7.10 4.41
CA ILE A 266 -10.00 -8.38 3.70
C ILE A 266 -9.58 -8.32 2.24
N GLY A 267 -9.27 -7.15 1.73
CA GLY A 267 -8.83 -6.90 0.36
C GLY A 267 -9.42 -5.63 -0.24
N ARG A 268 -9.14 -5.44 -1.53
CA ARG A 268 -9.62 -4.31 -2.33
C ARG A 268 -10.16 -4.83 -3.65
N GLU A 269 -11.06 -4.08 -4.26
CA GLU A 269 -11.63 -4.35 -5.57
C GLU A 269 -11.49 -3.11 -6.47
N PRO A 270 -11.33 -3.30 -7.80
CA PRO A 270 -11.16 -2.20 -8.73
C PRO A 270 -12.45 -1.37 -8.87
N ALA A 271 -12.31 -0.05 -8.92
CA ALA A 271 -13.44 0.87 -9.08
C ALA A 271 -13.72 1.14 -10.58
N THR A 272 -14.00 0.09 -11.34
CA THR A 272 -14.27 0.14 -12.79
C THR A 272 -15.74 0.02 -13.15
N ASP A 273 -16.55 -0.52 -12.26
CA ASP A 273 -17.99 -0.79 -12.42
C ASP A 273 -18.86 0.48 -12.37
N VAL A 274 -18.32 1.58 -11.88
CA VAL A 274 -19.07 2.81 -11.64
C VAL A 274 -18.96 3.85 -12.77
N ILE A 275 -18.06 3.64 -13.73
CA ILE A 275 -17.74 4.62 -14.80
C ILE A 275 -18.43 4.34 -16.13
N ASN A 276 -19.40 3.41 -16.18
CA ASN A 276 -20.09 2.98 -17.41
C ASN A 276 -19.12 2.45 -18.49
N LEU A 277 -18.16 1.62 -18.06
CA LEU A 277 -17.04 1.16 -18.90
C LEU A 277 -17.52 0.32 -20.11
N GLU A 278 -18.63 -0.39 -19.96
CA GLU A 278 -19.22 -1.29 -20.96
C GLU A 278 -19.55 -0.59 -22.28
N VAL A 279 -19.92 0.68 -22.27
CA VAL A 279 -20.24 1.42 -23.50
C VAL A 279 -19.01 1.65 -24.39
N THR A 280 -17.80 1.50 -23.84
CA THR A 280 -16.55 1.68 -24.58
C THR A 280 -16.07 0.40 -25.28
N GLY A 281 -16.53 -0.76 -24.83
CA GLY A 281 -16.00 -2.07 -25.26
C GLY A 281 -14.64 -2.43 -24.67
N VAL A 282 -14.15 -1.70 -23.66
CA VAL A 282 -12.93 -2.04 -22.92
C VAL A 282 -13.14 -3.35 -22.15
N LYS A 283 -12.20 -4.27 -22.30
CA LYS A 283 -12.26 -5.62 -21.69
C LYS A 283 -11.76 -5.60 -20.25
N THR A 284 -12.48 -6.34 -19.41
CA THR A 284 -12.08 -6.61 -18.02
C THR A 284 -12.04 -8.13 -17.78
N ASN A 285 -11.28 -8.54 -16.76
CA ASN A 285 -11.33 -9.92 -16.28
C ASN A 285 -12.54 -10.13 -15.34
N SER A 286 -12.69 -11.35 -14.79
CA SER A 286 -13.78 -11.71 -13.87
C SER A 286 -13.79 -10.93 -12.55
N ARG A 287 -12.68 -10.25 -12.20
CA ARG A 287 -12.55 -9.39 -11.02
C ARG A 287 -12.83 -7.92 -11.33
N GLY A 288 -13.19 -7.57 -12.56
CA GLY A 288 -13.41 -6.19 -13.00
C GLY A 288 -12.12 -5.43 -13.29
N GLN A 289 -10.95 -6.07 -13.27
CA GLN A 289 -9.68 -5.43 -13.62
C GLN A 289 -9.57 -5.27 -15.14
N ILE A 290 -9.10 -4.10 -15.59
CA ILE A 290 -8.93 -3.78 -17.00
C ILE A 290 -7.73 -4.54 -17.57
N ILE A 291 -7.94 -5.22 -18.68
CA ILE A 291 -6.90 -5.93 -19.41
C ILE A 291 -6.10 -4.92 -20.22
N VAL A 292 -4.80 -4.83 -19.97
CA VAL A 292 -3.88 -3.93 -20.68
C VAL A 292 -2.65 -4.69 -21.18
N ASP A 293 -2.02 -4.17 -22.23
CA ASP A 293 -0.70 -4.61 -22.65
C ASP A 293 0.41 -3.97 -21.79
N LYS A 294 1.68 -4.33 -22.04
CA LYS A 294 2.84 -3.76 -21.32
C LYS A 294 2.99 -2.24 -21.44
N TYR A 295 2.32 -1.64 -22.43
CA TYR A 295 2.31 -0.21 -22.70
C TYR A 295 1.10 0.52 -22.08
N GLN A 296 0.30 -0.18 -21.25
CA GLN A 296 -0.95 0.29 -20.65
C GLN A 296 -2.08 0.57 -21.66
N ASN A 297 -1.99 0.08 -22.90
CA ASN A 297 -3.09 0.16 -23.86
C ASN A 297 -4.18 -0.85 -23.46
N THR A 298 -5.43 -0.40 -23.49
CA THR A 298 -6.57 -1.31 -23.53
C THR A 298 -6.78 -1.87 -24.95
N ASN A 299 -7.77 -2.73 -25.11
CA ASN A 299 -8.18 -3.19 -26.44
C ASN A 299 -8.86 -2.10 -27.30
N VAL A 300 -9.16 -0.93 -26.72
CA VAL A 300 -9.81 0.20 -27.40
C VAL A 300 -8.80 1.31 -27.64
N PRO A 301 -8.51 1.68 -28.92
CA PRO A 301 -7.56 2.73 -29.24
C PRO A 301 -7.94 4.06 -28.59
N GLY A 302 -6.96 4.72 -27.97
CA GLY A 302 -7.14 6.00 -27.28
C GLY A 302 -7.60 5.89 -25.85
N ILE A 303 -7.86 4.67 -25.34
CA ILE A 303 -8.20 4.41 -23.92
C ILE A 303 -7.08 3.60 -23.28
N TYR A 304 -6.59 4.07 -22.12
CA TYR A 304 -5.49 3.50 -21.35
C TYR A 304 -5.91 3.29 -19.91
N ALA A 305 -5.19 2.41 -19.18
CA ALA A 305 -5.44 2.23 -17.75
C ALA A 305 -4.12 2.04 -16.98
N VAL A 306 -4.05 2.60 -15.76
CA VAL A 306 -2.91 2.45 -14.84
C VAL A 306 -3.37 2.30 -13.40
N GLY A 307 -2.48 1.77 -12.54
CA GLY A 307 -2.70 1.63 -11.11
C GLY A 307 -3.47 0.37 -10.74
N ASP A 308 -4.19 0.43 -9.62
CA ASP A 308 -4.80 -0.73 -8.96
C ASP A 308 -5.93 -1.40 -9.74
N ILE A 309 -6.34 -0.80 -10.86
CA ILE A 309 -7.44 -1.28 -11.71
C ILE A 309 -7.01 -2.21 -12.83
N ILE A 310 -5.71 -2.39 -13.06
CA ILE A 310 -5.21 -3.22 -14.18
C ILE A 310 -4.97 -4.66 -13.78
N GLU A 311 -5.20 -5.59 -14.70
CA GLU A 311 -4.87 -6.99 -14.51
C GLU A 311 -3.35 -7.19 -14.35
N GLY A 312 -2.94 -7.98 -13.34
CA GLY A 312 -1.52 -8.22 -13.05
C GLY A 312 -0.75 -7.01 -12.54
N GLY A 313 -1.43 -5.91 -12.24
CA GLY A 313 -0.82 -4.70 -11.68
C GLY A 313 -0.33 -4.91 -10.25
N ILE A 314 0.69 -4.13 -9.87
CA ILE A 314 1.18 -4.06 -8.49
C ILE A 314 0.54 -2.83 -7.83
N GLU A 315 -0.28 -3.06 -6.81
CA GLU A 315 -1.08 -2.02 -6.12
C GLU A 315 -0.21 -1.14 -5.21
N LEU A 316 0.70 -0.38 -5.82
CA LEU A 316 1.62 0.53 -5.14
C LEU A 316 1.61 1.91 -5.79
N THR A 317 1.57 2.95 -4.95
CA THR A 317 1.62 4.36 -5.39
C THR A 317 2.76 4.66 -6.37
N PRO A 318 4.05 4.30 -6.10
CA PRO A 318 5.13 4.60 -7.03
C PRO A 318 5.02 3.84 -8.36
N VAL A 319 4.39 2.68 -8.37
CA VAL A 319 4.13 1.90 -9.59
C VAL A 319 3.12 2.63 -10.47
N ALA A 320 1.99 3.08 -9.90
CA ALA A 320 0.99 3.86 -10.62
C ALA A 320 1.58 5.17 -11.17
N VAL A 321 2.39 5.89 -10.37
CA VAL A 321 3.12 7.10 -10.79
C VAL A 321 4.05 6.82 -11.95
N ALA A 322 4.87 5.77 -11.86
CA ALA A 322 5.85 5.41 -12.87
C ALA A 322 5.18 4.97 -14.19
N ALA A 323 4.12 4.17 -14.10
CA ALA A 323 3.34 3.74 -15.27
C ALA A 323 2.68 4.94 -15.97
N GLY A 324 2.02 5.83 -15.21
CA GLY A 324 1.38 7.01 -15.75
C GLY A 324 2.35 7.99 -16.42
N ARG A 325 3.53 8.22 -15.82
CA ARG A 325 4.58 9.07 -16.43
C ARG A 325 5.09 8.48 -17.74
N ARG A 326 5.39 7.18 -17.78
CA ARG A 326 5.89 6.49 -18.98
C ARG A 326 4.86 6.45 -20.09
N LEU A 327 3.58 6.28 -19.74
CA LEU A 327 2.51 6.43 -20.72
C LEU A 327 2.52 7.81 -21.39
N SER A 328 2.67 8.88 -20.62
CA SER A 328 2.74 10.24 -21.18
C SER A 328 4.01 10.49 -21.98
N GLU A 329 5.16 9.95 -21.57
CA GLU A 329 6.40 9.97 -22.37
C GLU A 329 6.18 9.32 -23.75
N ARG A 330 5.48 8.20 -23.77
CA ARG A 330 5.19 7.47 -25.01
C ARG A 330 4.23 8.22 -25.91
N LEU A 331 3.14 8.75 -25.35
CA LEU A 331 2.10 9.40 -26.14
C LEU A 331 2.50 10.78 -26.65
N PHE A 332 3.29 11.55 -25.88
CA PHE A 332 3.48 12.97 -26.12
C PHE A 332 4.95 13.43 -26.22
N ASN A 333 5.93 12.54 -26.00
CA ASN A 333 7.35 12.88 -26.02
C ASN A 333 8.19 12.02 -26.97
N ASN A 334 7.57 11.45 -28.00
CA ASN A 334 8.23 10.67 -29.05
C ASN A 334 9.11 9.50 -28.54
N LYS A 335 8.68 8.86 -27.43
CA LYS A 335 9.35 7.66 -26.87
C LYS A 335 8.46 6.41 -27.05
N PRO A 336 8.28 5.89 -28.27
CA PRO A 336 7.27 4.88 -28.58
C PRO A 336 7.43 3.56 -27.81
N ASN A 337 8.62 3.27 -27.30
CA ASN A 337 8.92 2.05 -26.56
C ASN A 337 8.91 2.23 -25.03
N GLU A 338 8.60 3.44 -24.53
CA GLU A 338 8.60 3.71 -23.09
C GLU A 338 7.45 2.96 -22.39
N HIS A 339 7.79 2.16 -21.41
CA HIS A 339 6.85 1.43 -20.56
C HIS A 339 7.49 1.13 -19.21
N LEU A 340 6.68 0.79 -18.21
CA LEU A 340 7.17 0.34 -16.91
C LEU A 340 7.54 -1.15 -16.96
N ASP A 341 8.74 -1.46 -16.50
CA ASP A 341 9.12 -2.83 -16.16
C ASP A 341 8.66 -3.13 -14.72
N TYR A 342 7.71 -4.06 -14.59
CA TYR A 342 7.11 -4.48 -13.31
C TYR A 342 7.96 -5.51 -12.55
N ASN A 343 9.13 -5.90 -13.07
CA ASN A 343 10.02 -6.83 -12.39
C ASN A 343 10.83 -6.12 -11.29
N LEU A 344 11.11 -6.85 -10.21
CA LEU A 344 11.96 -6.40 -9.10
C LEU A 344 11.49 -5.06 -8.48
N VAL A 345 10.18 -4.91 -8.30
CA VAL A 345 9.61 -3.77 -7.57
C VAL A 345 9.79 -4.00 -6.08
N PRO A 346 10.54 -3.14 -5.37
CA PRO A 346 10.68 -3.25 -3.92
C PRO A 346 9.38 -2.89 -3.22
N THR A 347 9.10 -3.59 -2.12
CA THR A 347 7.89 -3.38 -1.30
C THR A 347 8.25 -3.28 0.16
N VAL A 348 7.51 -2.44 0.90
CA VAL A 348 7.59 -2.33 2.35
C VAL A 348 6.21 -2.54 2.95
N VAL A 349 6.15 -3.33 4.02
CA VAL A 349 5.02 -3.37 4.95
C VAL A 349 5.45 -2.66 6.22
N PHE A 350 4.73 -1.61 6.60
CA PHE A 350 5.02 -0.82 7.80
C PHE A 350 4.43 -1.48 9.05
N SER A 351 4.83 -2.73 9.28
CA SER A 351 4.63 -3.45 10.53
C SER A 351 5.59 -2.96 11.63
N HIS A 352 5.48 -3.48 12.82
CA HIS A 352 6.35 -3.20 13.95
C HIS A 352 7.09 -4.48 14.36
N PRO A 353 8.38 -4.66 13.89
CA PRO A 353 9.18 -3.81 13.01
C PRO A 353 8.80 -3.90 11.53
N PRO A 354 9.29 -2.96 10.67
CA PRO A 354 8.95 -2.96 9.27
C PRO A 354 9.57 -4.13 8.50
N ILE A 355 8.87 -4.52 7.43
CA ILE A 355 9.28 -5.56 6.49
C ILE A 355 9.63 -4.90 5.16
N GLY A 356 10.75 -5.29 4.57
CA GLY A 356 11.14 -4.89 3.22
C GLY A 356 11.50 -6.10 2.36
N THR A 357 11.00 -6.12 1.12
CA THR A 357 11.24 -7.23 0.20
C THR A 357 11.46 -6.75 -1.23
N VAL A 358 12.28 -7.45 -1.98
CA VAL A 358 12.42 -7.30 -3.43
C VAL A 358 12.76 -8.65 -4.06
N GLY A 359 12.13 -8.96 -5.19
CA GLY A 359 12.38 -10.17 -5.96
C GLY A 359 11.68 -11.42 -5.41
N LEU A 360 12.26 -12.59 -5.70
CA LEU A 360 11.66 -13.89 -5.42
C LEU A 360 11.88 -14.31 -3.97
N THR A 361 10.86 -14.91 -3.37
CA THR A 361 11.01 -15.69 -2.13
C THR A 361 11.81 -16.96 -2.39
N GLU A 362 12.37 -17.57 -1.35
CA GLU A 362 13.08 -18.86 -1.48
C GLU A 362 12.23 -19.94 -2.15
N PRO A 363 10.95 -20.20 -1.78
CA PRO A 363 10.12 -21.16 -2.49
C PRO A 363 9.89 -20.83 -3.96
N GLN A 364 9.68 -19.56 -4.32
CA GLN A 364 9.52 -19.14 -5.71
C GLN A 364 10.79 -19.31 -6.53
N ALA A 365 11.95 -19.05 -5.94
CA ALA A 365 13.24 -19.29 -6.60
C ALA A 365 13.48 -20.79 -6.84
N ILE A 366 13.17 -21.65 -5.86
CA ILE A 366 13.25 -23.09 -6.00
C ILE A 366 12.30 -23.60 -7.10
N GLU A 367 11.07 -23.12 -7.15
CA GLU A 367 10.08 -23.47 -8.17
C GLU A 367 10.59 -23.08 -9.58
N GLN A 368 11.22 -21.89 -9.69
CA GLN A 368 11.64 -21.37 -10.99
C GLN A 368 12.98 -21.91 -11.49
N TYR A 369 13.93 -22.19 -10.60
CA TYR A 369 15.32 -22.52 -10.96
C TYR A 369 15.78 -23.93 -10.55
N GLY A 370 14.99 -24.65 -9.74
CA GLY A 370 15.39 -25.92 -9.11
C GLY A 370 16.19 -25.70 -7.82
N GLU A 371 15.98 -26.58 -6.83
CA GLU A 371 16.58 -26.48 -5.50
C GLU A 371 18.12 -26.48 -5.56
N GLU A 372 18.69 -27.28 -6.45
CA GLU A 372 20.13 -27.40 -6.67
C GLU A 372 20.82 -26.13 -7.22
N ASN A 373 20.05 -25.22 -7.78
CA ASN A 373 20.52 -23.95 -8.33
C ASN A 373 20.26 -22.75 -7.40
N VAL A 374 19.60 -22.96 -6.26
CA VAL A 374 19.27 -21.91 -5.29
C VAL A 374 20.18 -22.00 -4.08
N LYS A 375 20.77 -20.88 -3.71
CA LYS A 375 21.55 -20.74 -2.47
C LYS A 375 21.02 -19.58 -1.64
N VAL A 376 20.85 -19.81 -0.33
CA VAL A 376 20.24 -18.84 0.58
C VAL A 376 21.26 -18.45 1.64
N TYR A 377 21.30 -17.15 1.93
CA TYR A 377 22.07 -16.59 3.03
C TYR A 377 21.10 -15.94 4.03
N LYS A 378 21.33 -16.11 5.32
CA LYS A 378 20.47 -15.62 6.39
C LYS A 378 21.28 -14.94 7.48
N SER A 379 20.79 -13.83 8.01
CA SER A 379 21.30 -13.20 9.23
C SER A 379 20.18 -13.03 10.24
N SER A 380 20.52 -13.25 11.50
CA SER A 380 19.58 -13.16 12.63
C SER A 380 20.26 -12.46 13.80
N PHE A 381 19.73 -11.30 14.19
CA PHE A 381 20.30 -10.50 15.28
C PHE A 381 19.19 -9.71 15.98
N THR A 382 19.54 -9.01 17.05
CA THR A 382 18.67 -8.03 17.71
C THR A 382 19.07 -6.63 17.28
N ALA A 383 18.09 -5.82 16.88
CA ALA A 383 18.37 -4.41 16.54
C ALA A 383 19.10 -3.73 17.68
N MET A 384 20.23 -3.08 17.39
CA MET A 384 21.06 -2.43 18.42
C MET A 384 20.27 -1.41 19.23
N TYR A 385 19.34 -0.70 18.58
CA TYR A 385 18.43 0.26 19.22
C TYR A 385 17.58 -0.36 20.33
N THR A 386 17.24 -1.62 20.24
CA THR A 386 16.43 -2.33 21.27
C THR A 386 17.23 -3.35 22.07
N ALA A 387 18.52 -3.56 21.74
CA ALA A 387 19.33 -4.62 22.35
C ALA A 387 19.55 -4.43 23.87
N VAL A 388 19.52 -3.18 24.33
CA VAL A 388 19.68 -2.83 25.76
C VAL A 388 18.36 -2.79 26.53
N THR A 389 17.23 -3.01 25.86
CA THR A 389 15.90 -2.96 26.44
C THR A 389 15.38 -4.37 26.76
N GLU A 390 14.31 -4.46 27.55
CA GLU A 390 13.61 -5.73 27.79
C GLU A 390 12.86 -6.19 26.55
N HIS A 391 12.31 -5.25 25.77
CA HIS A 391 11.61 -5.50 24.51
C HIS A 391 12.60 -5.53 23.33
N ARG A 392 13.26 -6.67 23.15
CA ARG A 392 14.28 -6.88 22.11
C ARG A 392 13.64 -7.21 20.78
N GLN A 393 13.74 -6.28 19.83
CA GLN A 393 13.16 -6.44 18.52
C GLN A 393 14.06 -7.31 17.61
N PRO A 394 13.56 -8.46 17.11
CA PRO A 394 14.35 -9.31 16.22
C PRO A 394 14.56 -8.65 14.87
N CYS A 395 15.75 -8.81 14.31
CA CYS A 395 16.06 -8.56 12.91
C CYS A 395 16.39 -9.88 12.23
N ARG A 396 15.74 -10.13 11.10
CA ARG A 396 15.98 -11.31 10.26
C ARG A 396 16.11 -10.85 8.82
N MET A 397 17.18 -11.26 8.18
CA MET A 397 17.50 -10.87 6.82
C MET A 397 17.88 -12.08 6.00
N LYS A 398 17.52 -12.04 4.71
CA LYS A 398 17.74 -13.16 3.78
C LYS A 398 18.07 -12.66 2.40
N LEU A 399 19.08 -13.31 1.78
CA LEU A 399 19.39 -13.23 0.36
C LEU A 399 19.03 -14.55 -0.29
N VAL A 400 18.41 -14.50 -1.46
CA VAL A 400 18.12 -15.64 -2.33
C VAL A 400 18.95 -15.45 -3.60
N CYS A 401 19.87 -16.38 -3.83
CA CYS A 401 20.84 -16.34 -4.94
C CYS A 401 20.63 -17.54 -5.87
N VAL A 402 20.93 -17.37 -7.16
CA VAL A 402 20.77 -18.44 -8.15
C VAL A 402 22.00 -18.58 -9.04
N GLY A 403 22.26 -19.84 -9.45
CA GLY A 403 23.32 -20.20 -10.39
C GLY A 403 24.72 -20.13 -9.80
N LYS A 404 25.73 -20.42 -10.64
CA LYS A 404 27.14 -20.49 -10.21
C LYS A 404 27.73 -19.14 -9.80
N GLU A 405 27.22 -18.05 -10.37
CA GLU A 405 27.65 -16.69 -10.05
C GLU A 405 26.90 -16.12 -8.86
N GLU A 406 25.97 -16.88 -8.28
CA GLU A 406 25.16 -16.47 -7.14
C GLU A 406 24.47 -15.12 -7.38
N LYS A 407 23.82 -14.95 -8.55
CA LYS A 407 23.04 -13.76 -8.85
C LYS A 407 21.93 -13.60 -7.82
N ILE A 408 21.82 -12.42 -7.20
CA ILE A 408 20.79 -12.15 -6.21
C ILE A 408 19.46 -11.93 -6.93
N VAL A 409 18.47 -12.80 -6.65
CA VAL A 409 17.11 -12.75 -7.22
C VAL A 409 16.06 -12.40 -6.18
N GLY A 410 16.40 -12.44 -4.89
CA GLY A 410 15.53 -12.07 -3.80
C GLY A 410 16.31 -11.52 -2.61
N LEU A 411 15.73 -10.50 -1.97
CA LEU A 411 16.22 -9.93 -0.72
C LEU A 411 15.02 -9.60 0.16
N HIS A 412 15.03 -10.13 1.38
CA HIS A 412 13.94 -10.02 2.34
C HIS A 412 14.49 -9.66 3.70
N GLY A 413 13.82 -8.74 4.39
CA GLY A 413 14.17 -8.37 5.75
C GLY A 413 12.96 -7.97 6.57
N ILE A 414 13.00 -8.27 7.86
CA ILE A 414 12.13 -7.73 8.89
C ILE A 414 13.00 -7.24 10.02
N GLY A 415 12.83 -5.98 10.43
CA GLY A 415 13.65 -5.40 11.49
C GLY A 415 13.73 -3.87 11.39
N PHE A 416 14.31 -3.28 12.41
CA PHE A 416 14.49 -1.81 12.50
C PHE A 416 15.29 -1.27 11.31
N GLY A 417 14.72 -0.28 10.61
CA GLY A 417 15.35 0.42 9.49
C GLY A 417 15.28 -0.31 8.14
N VAL A 418 14.71 -1.52 8.07
CA VAL A 418 14.58 -2.28 6.82
C VAL A 418 13.79 -1.50 5.76
N ASP A 419 12.78 -0.73 6.18
CA ASP A 419 11.95 0.11 5.31
C ASP A 419 12.78 1.19 4.56
N GLU A 420 13.83 1.71 5.16
CA GLU A 420 14.67 2.73 4.54
C GLU A 420 15.83 2.13 3.72
N MET A 421 16.40 1.00 4.16
CA MET A 421 17.56 0.41 3.47
C MET A 421 17.22 -0.35 2.20
N ILE A 422 16.02 -0.95 2.11
CA ILE A 422 15.62 -1.82 0.99
C ILE A 422 15.72 -1.12 -0.37
N GLN A 423 15.46 0.19 -0.44
CA GLN A 423 15.51 0.96 -1.68
C GLN A 423 16.90 0.93 -2.33
N GLY A 424 17.96 1.07 -1.54
CA GLY A 424 19.34 1.04 -2.05
C GLY A 424 19.73 -0.34 -2.58
N PHE A 425 19.41 -1.39 -1.85
CA PHE A 425 19.67 -2.77 -2.29
C PHE A 425 18.86 -3.16 -3.52
N ALA A 426 17.63 -2.68 -3.66
CA ALA A 426 16.81 -2.93 -4.84
C ALA A 426 17.46 -2.37 -6.12
N VAL A 427 18.15 -1.22 -6.03
CA VAL A 427 18.92 -0.66 -7.16
C VAL A 427 20.02 -1.62 -7.60
N ALA A 428 20.82 -2.12 -6.65
CA ALA A 428 21.88 -3.08 -6.96
C ALA A 428 21.34 -4.39 -7.58
N ILE A 429 20.28 -4.94 -7.02
CA ILE A 429 19.63 -6.16 -7.54
C ILE A 429 19.09 -5.94 -8.95
N LYS A 430 18.46 -4.79 -9.21
CA LYS A 430 17.97 -4.45 -10.56
C LYS A 430 19.10 -4.28 -11.58
N MET A 431 20.30 -3.91 -11.14
CA MET A 431 21.51 -3.89 -11.95
C MET A 431 22.13 -5.29 -12.17
N GLY A 432 21.60 -6.32 -11.52
CA GLY A 432 22.06 -7.70 -11.67
C GLY A 432 23.16 -8.11 -10.70
N ALA A 433 23.24 -7.47 -9.52
CA ALA A 433 24.23 -7.75 -8.49
C ALA A 433 24.27 -9.24 -8.12
N THR A 434 25.49 -9.71 -7.85
CA THR A 434 25.80 -11.05 -7.35
C THR A 434 26.12 -11.00 -5.85
N LYS A 435 26.20 -12.18 -5.23
CA LYS A 435 26.66 -12.29 -3.84
C LYS A 435 28.10 -11.74 -3.69
N ALA A 436 28.95 -11.97 -4.69
CA ALA A 436 30.34 -11.46 -4.70
C ALA A 436 30.38 -9.93 -4.72
N ASP A 437 29.46 -9.25 -5.40
CA ASP A 437 29.36 -7.79 -5.38
C ASP A 437 29.05 -7.27 -3.97
N PHE A 438 28.12 -7.95 -3.26
CA PHE A 438 27.81 -7.63 -1.88
C PHE A 438 29.00 -7.90 -0.95
N ASP A 439 29.67 -9.05 -1.07
CA ASP A 439 30.81 -9.41 -0.24
C ASP A 439 32.02 -8.48 -0.43
N ASN A 440 32.20 -7.94 -1.63
CA ASN A 440 33.25 -6.99 -1.95
C ASN A 440 32.92 -5.54 -1.52
N THR A 441 31.68 -5.27 -1.10
CA THR A 441 31.27 -3.97 -0.61
C THR A 441 31.61 -3.85 0.87
N VAL A 442 32.45 -2.83 1.22
CA VAL A 442 32.80 -2.58 2.61
C VAL A 442 31.55 -2.18 3.41
N ALA A 443 31.32 -2.87 4.51
CA ALA A 443 30.17 -2.62 5.39
C ALA A 443 30.29 -1.27 6.13
N ILE A 444 29.15 -0.65 6.41
CA ILE A 444 29.07 0.51 7.31
C ILE A 444 28.75 -0.01 8.72
N HIS A 445 29.73 0.07 9.61
CA HIS A 445 29.58 -0.41 10.99
C HIS A 445 29.46 0.77 11.99
N PRO A 446 28.56 0.70 13.01
CA PRO A 446 27.55 -0.35 13.22
C PRO A 446 26.19 0.03 12.61
N THR A 447 25.70 -0.74 11.69
CA THR A 447 24.36 -0.54 11.08
C THR A 447 23.64 -1.87 10.83
N GLY A 448 22.30 -1.88 10.79
CA GLY A 448 21.56 -3.08 10.38
C GLY A 448 21.79 -3.45 8.92
N SER A 449 22.09 -2.49 8.05
CA SER A 449 22.28 -2.75 6.61
C SER A 449 23.56 -3.53 6.30
N GLU A 450 24.58 -3.48 7.18
CA GLU A 450 25.82 -4.26 7.01
C GLU A 450 25.58 -5.77 6.91
N GLU A 451 24.50 -6.24 7.55
CA GLU A 451 24.15 -7.66 7.56
C GLU A 451 23.91 -8.21 6.15
N PHE A 452 23.36 -7.38 5.22
CA PHE A 452 23.18 -7.82 3.84
C PHE A 452 24.49 -8.01 3.06
N VAL A 453 25.57 -7.34 3.46
CA VAL A 453 26.87 -7.45 2.78
C VAL A 453 27.90 -8.30 3.54
N THR A 454 27.55 -8.74 4.76
CA THR A 454 28.44 -9.57 5.60
C THR A 454 27.97 -11.01 5.78
N MET A 455 26.80 -11.41 5.26
CA MET A 455 26.29 -12.78 5.32
C MET A 455 27.26 -13.79 4.71
N ARG A 456 27.44 -14.95 5.37
CA ARG A 456 28.33 -16.04 4.93
C ARG A 456 27.57 -17.38 4.89
#